data_dc6cc7c2213991f10d1f56afb529f0ec
#
_entry.id   dc6cc7c2213991f10d1f56afb529f0ec
#
_cell.length_a   1.000
_cell.length_b   1.000
_cell.length_c   1.000
_cell.angle_alpha   90.00
_cell.angle_beta   90.00
_cell.angle_gamma   90.00
#
_symmetry.space_group_name_H-M   'P 1'
#
loop_
_entity.id
_entity.type
_entity.pdbx_description
1 polymer ?
#
loop_
_entity_poly.entity_id
_entity_poly.type
_entity_poly.pdbx_seq_one_letter_code
_entity_poly.pdbx_strand_id
1 'polypeptide(L)'
;MTPAHRLTADERRDDVVAAAAIEFATGGYAGTSTDAIARRAGVSQPYLFQLFGTKKDLFIAAIRDCFRRTQRNFEESGKVARTASTDPAVILESMGHAYIRLLMANPNVLRLQLQGYAACVDDDIRSVVRTNYQLLWKTVGELSGADPRAVQGFFAQGMLINVVASIGEGVTFENFLDSLLGGEPKVC
;
A
#
# COMPACT_ATOMS: atom_id res chain seq x y z
N MET A 1 28.08 -24.98 -14.39
CA MET A 1 26.65 -24.95 -13.98
C MET A 1 26.61 -24.49 -12.53
N THR A 2 26.19 -23.25 -12.30
CA THR A 2 26.01 -22.71 -10.94
C THR A 2 24.80 -23.41 -10.30
N PRO A 3 24.91 -23.97 -9.09
CA PRO A 3 23.76 -24.60 -8.44
C PRO A 3 22.63 -23.56 -8.27
N ALA A 4 21.42 -23.88 -8.73
CA ALA A 4 20.25 -23.08 -8.49
C ALA A 4 20.09 -22.89 -6.97
N HIS A 5 20.16 -21.65 -6.50
CA HIS A 5 19.97 -21.32 -5.10
C HIS A 5 18.55 -21.77 -4.70
N ARG A 6 18.47 -22.78 -3.84
CA ARG A 6 17.20 -23.28 -3.32
C ARG A 6 16.68 -22.24 -2.32
N LEU A 7 15.59 -21.54 -2.67
CA LEU A 7 14.96 -20.56 -1.79
C LEU A 7 14.63 -21.17 -0.42
N THR A 8 14.86 -20.41 0.63
CA THR A 8 14.43 -20.74 2.00
C THR A 8 12.88 -20.73 2.10
N ALA A 9 12.35 -21.28 3.18
CA ALA A 9 10.90 -21.26 3.42
C ALA A 9 10.38 -19.82 3.55
N ASP A 10 11.15 -18.92 4.18
CA ASP A 10 10.78 -17.52 4.35
C ASP A 10 10.79 -16.76 3.02
N GLU A 11 11.83 -16.92 2.20
CA GLU A 11 11.88 -16.34 0.85
C GLU A 11 10.71 -16.81 -0.01
N ARG A 12 10.37 -18.11 0.07
CA ARG A 12 9.22 -18.67 -0.64
C ARG A 12 7.89 -18.10 -0.13
N ARG A 13 7.78 -17.86 1.17
CA ARG A 13 6.61 -17.21 1.76
C ARG A 13 6.45 -15.77 1.25
N ASP A 14 7.53 -15.02 1.17
CA ASP A 14 7.54 -13.65 0.66
C ASP A 14 7.17 -13.59 -0.83
N ASP A 15 7.66 -14.52 -1.66
CA ASP A 15 7.28 -14.66 -3.06
C ASP A 15 5.77 -14.89 -3.22
N VAL A 16 5.18 -15.76 -2.39
CA VAL A 16 3.74 -16.02 -2.41
C VAL A 16 2.94 -14.79 -1.96
N VAL A 17 3.40 -14.05 -0.95
CA VAL A 17 2.76 -12.80 -0.50
C VAL A 17 2.82 -11.74 -1.62
N ALA A 18 3.95 -11.61 -2.30
CA ALA A 18 4.08 -10.68 -3.42
C ALA A 18 3.15 -11.03 -4.59
N ALA A 19 3.04 -12.31 -4.95
CA ALA A 19 2.09 -12.79 -5.95
C ALA A 19 0.63 -12.55 -5.53
N ALA A 20 0.30 -12.82 -4.27
CA ALA A 20 -1.02 -12.59 -3.70
C ALA A 20 -1.39 -11.11 -3.72
N ALA A 21 -0.44 -10.21 -3.41
CA ALA A 21 -0.66 -8.77 -3.45
C ALA A 21 -1.10 -8.29 -4.83
N ILE A 22 -0.52 -8.81 -5.91
CA ILE A 22 -0.87 -8.48 -7.29
C ILE A 22 -2.27 -9.00 -7.65
N GLU A 23 -2.56 -10.27 -7.34
CA GLU A 23 -3.84 -10.89 -7.67
C GLU A 23 -4.99 -10.24 -6.88
N PHE A 24 -4.81 -10.03 -5.58
CA PHE A 24 -5.81 -9.36 -4.75
C PHE A 24 -6.00 -7.88 -5.09
N ALA A 25 -4.96 -7.19 -5.53
CA ALA A 25 -5.08 -5.81 -5.99
C ALA A 25 -6.02 -5.68 -7.21
N THR A 26 -6.04 -6.70 -8.06
CA THR A 26 -6.87 -6.72 -9.28
C THR A 26 -8.27 -7.31 -9.04
N GLY A 27 -8.33 -8.48 -8.41
CA GLY A 27 -9.58 -9.25 -8.27
C GLY A 27 -10.33 -9.04 -6.95
N GLY A 28 -9.74 -8.32 -5.99
CA GLY A 28 -10.26 -8.18 -4.64
C GLY A 28 -10.24 -9.48 -3.84
N TYR A 29 -10.69 -9.38 -2.58
CA TYR A 29 -10.74 -10.56 -1.70
C TYR A 29 -11.69 -11.65 -2.23
N ALA A 30 -12.88 -11.26 -2.67
CA ALA A 30 -13.89 -12.23 -3.13
C ALA A 30 -13.53 -12.84 -4.50
N GLY A 31 -13.14 -12.02 -5.47
CA GLY A 31 -12.96 -12.43 -6.87
C GLY A 31 -11.66 -13.16 -7.18
N THR A 32 -10.63 -13.05 -6.34
CA THR A 32 -9.33 -13.70 -6.57
C THR A 32 -9.39 -15.19 -6.23
N SER A 33 -8.86 -16.05 -7.11
CA SER A 33 -8.68 -17.47 -6.82
C SER A 33 -7.29 -17.77 -6.26
N THR A 34 -7.21 -18.71 -5.31
CA THR A 34 -5.91 -19.17 -4.76
C THR A 34 -5.09 -19.95 -5.78
N ASP A 35 -5.73 -20.52 -6.80
CA ASP A 35 -5.05 -21.16 -7.90
C ASP A 35 -4.31 -20.14 -8.80
N ALA A 36 -4.93 -18.97 -9.07
CA ALA A 36 -4.25 -17.88 -9.80
C ALA A 36 -3.01 -17.39 -9.03
N ILE A 37 -3.12 -17.24 -7.71
CA ILE A 37 -1.99 -16.86 -6.86
C ILE A 37 -0.89 -17.92 -6.91
N ALA A 38 -1.24 -19.20 -6.77
CA ALA A 38 -0.28 -20.30 -6.80
C ALA A 38 0.47 -20.36 -8.14
N ARG A 39 -0.24 -20.23 -9.27
CA ARG A 39 0.37 -20.14 -10.60
C ARG A 39 1.34 -18.97 -10.72
N ARG A 40 0.94 -17.77 -10.27
CA ARG A 40 1.81 -16.59 -10.31
C ARG A 40 3.07 -16.76 -9.47
N ALA A 41 2.94 -17.38 -8.29
CA ALA A 41 4.06 -17.64 -7.39
C ALA A 41 4.94 -18.84 -7.81
N GLY A 42 4.54 -19.59 -8.85
CA GLY A 42 5.25 -20.80 -9.27
C GLY A 42 5.23 -21.92 -8.24
N VAL A 43 4.14 -22.03 -7.46
CA VAL A 43 3.94 -23.07 -6.44
C VAL A 43 2.65 -23.85 -6.69
N SER A 44 2.50 -25.01 -6.04
CA SER A 44 1.24 -25.74 -6.06
C SER A 44 0.22 -25.10 -5.08
N GLN A 45 -1.07 -25.18 -5.41
CA GLN A 45 -2.12 -24.69 -4.52
C GLN A 45 -2.13 -25.40 -3.14
N PRO A 46 -1.92 -26.72 -3.02
CA PRO A 46 -1.76 -27.37 -1.71
C PRO A 46 -0.60 -26.81 -0.89
N TYR A 47 0.53 -26.49 -1.53
CA TYR A 47 1.67 -25.88 -0.86
C TYR A 47 1.36 -24.46 -0.36
N LEU A 48 0.60 -23.66 -1.15
CA LEU A 48 0.11 -22.36 -0.71
C LEU A 48 -0.71 -22.48 0.58
N PHE A 49 -1.64 -23.46 0.66
CA PHE A 49 -2.42 -23.69 1.86
C PHE A 49 -1.59 -24.21 3.04
N GLN A 50 -0.55 -25.00 2.77
CA GLN A 50 0.40 -25.41 3.81
C GLN A 50 1.12 -24.20 4.43
N LEU A 51 1.43 -23.15 3.64
CA LEU A 51 2.10 -21.94 4.11
C LEU A 51 1.18 -20.98 4.88
N PHE A 52 -0.08 -20.85 4.45
CA PHE A 52 -0.98 -19.78 4.91
C PHE A 52 -2.27 -20.26 5.55
N GLY A 53 -2.61 -21.53 5.46
CA GLY A 53 -3.86 -22.09 5.98
C GLY A 53 -5.07 -21.77 5.11
N THR A 54 -5.50 -20.52 5.04
CA THR A 54 -6.70 -20.11 4.32
C THR A 54 -6.42 -18.96 3.32
N LYS A 55 -7.36 -18.75 2.39
CA LYS A 55 -7.35 -17.57 1.51
C LYS A 55 -7.39 -16.28 2.32
N LYS A 56 -8.13 -16.26 3.45
CA LYS A 56 -8.22 -15.10 4.33
C LYS A 56 -6.87 -14.79 4.98
N ASP A 57 -6.17 -15.79 5.50
CA ASP A 57 -4.85 -15.59 6.10
C ASP A 57 -3.83 -15.07 5.09
N LEU A 58 -3.89 -15.57 3.85
CA LEU A 58 -3.05 -15.06 2.76
C LEU A 58 -3.39 -13.62 2.40
N PHE A 59 -4.70 -13.27 2.33
CA PHE A 59 -5.13 -11.89 2.10
C PHE A 59 -4.64 -10.95 3.21
N ILE A 60 -4.80 -11.36 4.47
CA ILE A 60 -4.30 -10.63 5.64
C ILE A 60 -2.78 -10.45 5.56
N ALA A 61 -2.03 -11.46 5.14
CA ALA A 61 -0.59 -11.35 4.97
C ALA A 61 -0.21 -10.33 3.89
N ALA A 62 -0.93 -10.33 2.75
CA ALA A 62 -0.74 -9.35 1.68
C ALA A 62 -1.09 -7.91 2.13
N ILE A 63 -2.18 -7.73 2.88
CA ILE A 63 -2.56 -6.43 3.45
C ILE A 63 -1.50 -5.93 4.44
N ARG A 64 -1.00 -6.78 5.34
CA ARG A 64 0.08 -6.42 6.27
C ARG A 64 1.35 -6.00 5.53
N ASP A 65 1.73 -6.70 4.48
CA ASP A 65 2.90 -6.33 3.66
C ASP A 65 2.71 -4.98 2.98
N CYS A 66 1.52 -4.72 2.43
CA CYS A 66 1.16 -3.45 1.81
C CYS A 66 1.30 -2.27 2.80
N PHE A 67 0.72 -2.38 3.99
CA PHE A 67 0.83 -1.37 5.04
C PHE A 67 2.27 -1.20 5.53
N ARG A 68 3.03 -2.29 5.69
CA ARG A 68 4.44 -2.26 6.08
C ARG A 68 5.30 -1.51 5.06
N ARG A 69 5.05 -1.68 3.75
CA ARG A 69 5.73 -0.93 2.68
C ARG A 69 5.44 0.57 2.77
N THR A 70 4.19 0.92 2.98
CA THR A 70 3.77 2.31 3.17
C THR A 70 4.42 2.91 4.42
N GLN A 71 4.44 2.17 5.53
CA GLN A 71 5.08 2.61 6.77
C GLN A 71 6.58 2.87 6.59
N ARG A 72 7.31 1.92 5.99
CA ARG A 72 8.74 2.10 5.68
C ARG A 72 8.99 3.33 4.81
N ASN A 73 8.16 3.55 3.80
CA ASN A 73 8.25 4.73 2.95
C ASN A 73 8.12 6.03 3.76
N PHE A 74 7.16 6.09 4.70
CA PHE A 74 7.04 7.24 5.61
C PHE A 74 8.22 7.34 6.58
N GLU A 75 8.69 6.23 7.15
CA GLU A 75 9.83 6.23 8.06
C GLU A 75 11.11 6.73 7.38
N GLU A 76 11.40 6.25 6.18
CA GLU A 76 12.59 6.65 5.42
C GLU A 76 12.51 8.11 5.01
N SER A 77 11.41 8.54 4.40
CA SER A 77 11.24 9.92 3.95
C SER A 77 11.19 10.92 5.10
N GLY A 78 10.49 10.58 6.19
CA GLY A 78 10.41 11.43 7.37
C GLY A 78 11.75 11.57 8.09
N LYS A 79 12.54 10.48 8.22
CA LYS A 79 13.90 10.55 8.77
C LYS A 79 14.80 11.45 7.93
N VAL A 80 14.77 11.30 6.62
CA VAL A 80 15.55 12.16 5.70
C VAL A 80 15.13 13.63 5.81
N ALA A 81 13.82 13.92 5.80
CA ALA A 81 13.31 15.28 5.90
C ALA A 81 13.74 15.96 7.22
N ARG A 82 13.76 15.24 8.34
CA ARG A 82 14.20 15.73 9.65
C ARG A 82 15.68 16.11 9.71
N THR A 83 16.51 15.62 8.83
CA THR A 83 17.91 16.08 8.74
C THR A 83 18.04 17.45 8.10
N ALA A 84 17.05 17.85 7.30
CA ALA A 84 17.04 19.12 6.57
C ALA A 84 16.15 20.19 7.22
N SER A 85 15.10 19.80 7.95
CA SER A 85 14.14 20.71 8.57
C SER A 85 13.57 20.17 9.87
N THR A 86 13.24 21.07 10.80
CA THR A 86 12.45 20.77 12.00
C THR A 86 11.00 21.22 11.87
N ASP A 87 10.63 21.83 10.74
CA ASP A 87 9.26 22.27 10.46
C ASP A 87 8.37 21.04 10.16
N PRO A 88 7.34 20.78 10.97
CA PRO A 88 6.40 19.70 10.75
C PRO A 88 5.75 19.70 9.37
N ALA A 89 5.45 20.88 8.81
CA ALA A 89 4.81 21.01 7.51
C ALA A 89 5.72 20.49 6.38
N VAL A 90 7.01 20.84 6.42
CA VAL A 90 8.03 20.39 5.46
C VAL A 90 8.21 18.88 5.53
N ILE A 91 8.18 18.31 6.75
CA ILE A 91 8.33 16.87 6.95
C ILE A 91 7.12 16.14 6.39
N LEU A 92 5.88 16.59 6.68
CA LEU A 92 4.65 16.01 6.14
C LEU A 92 4.62 16.09 4.60
N GLU A 93 5.00 17.21 4.01
CA GLU A 93 5.09 17.38 2.55
C GLU A 93 6.05 16.37 1.93
N SER A 94 7.26 16.22 2.52
CA SER A 94 8.25 15.23 2.06
C SER A 94 7.71 13.80 2.10
N MET A 95 7.00 13.43 3.18
CA MET A 95 6.35 12.13 3.32
C MET A 95 5.24 11.94 2.27
N GLY A 96 4.45 12.99 2.01
CA GLY A 96 3.40 12.98 0.97
C GLY A 96 3.97 12.75 -0.43
N HIS A 97 5.02 13.48 -0.81
CA HIS A 97 5.71 13.28 -2.08
C HIS A 97 6.31 11.87 -2.20
N ALA A 98 6.88 11.33 -1.11
CA ALA A 98 7.38 9.96 -1.11
C ALA A 98 6.27 8.92 -1.31
N TYR A 99 5.09 9.16 -0.74
CA TYR A 99 3.92 8.30 -0.93
C TYR A 99 3.45 8.31 -2.39
N ILE A 100 3.35 9.48 -3.02
CA ILE A 100 3.00 9.61 -4.44
C ILE A 100 3.99 8.81 -5.30
N ARG A 101 5.30 8.96 -5.08
CA ARG A 101 6.32 8.18 -5.80
C ARG A 101 6.16 6.67 -5.60
N LEU A 102 5.82 6.22 -4.39
CA LEU A 102 5.54 4.81 -4.09
C LEU A 102 4.37 4.28 -4.93
N LEU A 103 3.28 5.04 -5.01
CA LEU A 103 2.09 4.67 -5.78
C LEU A 103 2.37 4.62 -7.29
N MET A 104 3.15 5.58 -7.80
CA MET A 104 3.54 5.59 -9.22
C MET A 104 4.45 4.42 -9.58
N ALA A 105 5.40 4.08 -8.70
CA ALA A 105 6.30 2.95 -8.91
C ALA A 105 5.60 1.58 -8.76
N ASN A 106 4.58 1.50 -7.93
CA ASN A 106 3.83 0.25 -7.67
C ASN A 106 2.33 0.52 -7.45
N PRO A 107 1.54 0.63 -8.51
CA PRO A 107 0.09 0.87 -8.42
C PRO A 107 -0.68 -0.21 -7.63
N ASN A 108 -0.12 -1.42 -7.48
CA ASN A 108 -0.76 -2.48 -6.71
C ASN A 108 -0.81 -2.17 -5.20
N VAL A 109 0.10 -1.32 -4.68
CA VAL A 109 0.04 -0.87 -3.29
C VAL A 109 -1.27 -0.14 -3.03
N LEU A 110 -1.60 0.83 -3.89
CA LEU A 110 -2.85 1.57 -3.81
C LEU A 110 -4.08 0.66 -3.94
N ARG A 111 -4.11 -0.13 -5.02
CA ARG A 111 -5.26 -1.02 -5.30
C ARG A 111 -5.50 -1.98 -4.15
N LEU A 112 -4.45 -2.57 -3.60
CA LEU A 112 -4.56 -3.51 -2.48
C LEU A 112 -5.03 -2.82 -1.19
N GLN A 113 -4.62 -1.58 -0.91
CA GLN A 113 -5.16 -0.80 0.21
C GLN A 113 -6.67 -0.62 0.07
N LEU A 114 -7.15 -0.21 -1.11
CA LEU A 114 -8.58 -0.03 -1.37
C LEU A 114 -9.36 -1.35 -1.23
N GLN A 115 -8.80 -2.46 -1.71
CA GLN A 115 -9.37 -3.79 -1.51
C GLN A 115 -9.41 -4.18 -0.02
N GLY A 116 -8.40 -3.81 0.76
CA GLY A 116 -8.38 -3.98 2.20
C GLY A 116 -9.53 -3.25 2.88
N TYR A 117 -9.77 -1.98 2.51
CA TYR A 117 -10.89 -1.20 3.06
C TYR A 117 -12.25 -1.80 2.67
N ALA A 118 -12.42 -2.21 1.41
CA ALA A 118 -13.64 -2.83 0.93
C ALA A 118 -13.94 -4.17 1.62
N ALA A 119 -12.91 -4.92 2.03
CA ALA A 119 -13.05 -6.19 2.73
C ALA A 119 -13.29 -6.05 4.25
N CYS A 120 -13.36 -4.85 4.81
CA CYS A 120 -13.59 -4.60 6.25
C CYS A 120 -14.99 -4.99 6.75
N VAL A 121 -15.84 -5.57 5.91
CA VAL A 121 -17.07 -6.25 6.36
C VAL A 121 -16.72 -7.51 7.18
N ASP A 122 -15.59 -8.15 6.92
CA ASP A 122 -15.03 -9.24 7.72
C ASP A 122 -14.30 -8.67 8.96
N ASP A 123 -14.64 -9.15 10.16
CA ASP A 123 -14.13 -8.63 11.42
C ASP A 123 -12.62 -8.82 11.59
N ASP A 124 -12.07 -9.94 11.16
CA ASP A 124 -10.65 -10.24 11.26
C ASP A 124 -9.84 -9.29 10.34
N ILE A 125 -10.32 -9.12 9.10
CA ILE A 125 -9.70 -8.21 8.13
C ILE A 125 -9.79 -6.77 8.65
N ARG A 126 -10.96 -6.35 9.14
CA ARG A 126 -11.16 -5.02 9.72
C ARG A 126 -10.23 -4.74 10.88
N SER A 127 -10.04 -5.71 11.78
CA SER A 127 -9.11 -5.60 12.92
C SER A 127 -7.68 -5.36 12.45
N VAL A 128 -7.22 -6.12 11.45
CA VAL A 128 -5.88 -5.97 10.87
C VAL A 128 -5.71 -4.62 10.18
N VAL A 129 -6.65 -4.21 9.34
CA VAL A 129 -6.62 -2.92 8.64
C VAL A 129 -6.58 -1.77 9.65
N ARG A 130 -7.45 -1.80 10.67
CA ARG A 130 -7.50 -0.78 11.74
C ARG A 130 -6.15 -0.66 12.46
N THR A 131 -5.59 -1.78 12.90
CA THR A 131 -4.31 -1.79 13.64
C THR A 131 -3.19 -1.21 12.80
N ASN A 132 -3.08 -1.60 11.53
CA ASN A 132 -2.02 -1.09 10.65
C ASN A 132 -2.23 0.38 10.30
N TYR A 133 -3.48 0.83 10.11
CA TYR A 133 -3.79 2.23 9.86
C TYR A 133 -3.43 3.11 11.07
N GLN A 134 -3.74 2.64 12.29
CA GLN A 134 -3.34 3.32 13.54
C GLN A 134 -1.82 3.42 13.66
N LEU A 135 -1.09 2.38 13.24
CA LEU A 135 0.37 2.39 13.24
C LEU A 135 0.93 3.43 12.26
N LEU A 136 0.36 3.52 11.04
CA LEU A 136 0.75 4.58 10.09
C LEU A 136 0.50 5.98 10.68
N TRP A 137 -0.67 6.19 11.28
CA TRP A 137 -1.02 7.45 11.92
C TRP A 137 -0.01 7.85 12.99
N LYS A 138 0.31 6.92 13.89
CA LYS A 138 1.32 7.09 14.93
C LYS A 138 2.70 7.42 14.33
N THR A 139 3.14 6.66 13.34
CA THR A 139 4.43 6.86 12.66
C THR A 139 4.54 8.26 12.05
N VAL A 140 3.50 8.71 11.34
CA VAL A 140 3.48 10.05 10.73
C VAL A 140 3.52 11.15 11.80
N GLY A 141 2.70 11.03 12.85
CA GLY A 141 2.69 12.01 13.95
C GLY A 141 4.02 12.10 14.69
N GLU A 142 4.64 10.97 15.03
CA GLU A 142 5.93 10.93 15.76
C GLU A 142 7.09 11.45 14.91
N LEU A 143 7.11 11.15 13.63
CA LEU A 143 8.16 11.59 12.73
C LEU A 143 8.03 13.06 12.36
N SER A 144 6.83 13.54 12.08
CA SER A 144 6.63 14.95 11.70
C SER A 144 6.69 15.89 12.91
N GLY A 145 6.28 15.44 14.08
CA GLY A 145 6.04 16.31 15.23
C GLY A 145 4.85 17.25 15.05
N ALA A 146 4.02 16.99 14.04
CA ALA A 146 2.85 17.79 13.72
C ALA A 146 1.73 17.59 14.75
N ASP A 147 0.89 18.60 14.91
CA ASP A 147 -0.31 18.48 15.74
C ASP A 147 -1.31 17.48 15.13
N PRO A 148 -2.25 16.95 15.94
CA PRO A 148 -3.21 15.94 15.46
C PRO A 148 -4.06 16.38 14.27
N ARG A 149 -4.36 17.69 14.13
CA ARG A 149 -5.17 18.23 13.04
C ARG A 149 -4.40 18.25 11.72
N ALA A 150 -3.11 18.60 11.78
CA ALA A 150 -2.22 18.55 10.62
C ALA A 150 -2.02 17.09 10.14
N VAL A 151 -1.83 16.13 11.07
CA VAL A 151 -1.78 14.70 10.73
C VAL A 151 -3.09 14.24 10.10
N GLN A 152 -4.25 14.67 10.62
CA GLN A 152 -5.56 14.38 10.01
C GLN A 152 -5.65 14.91 8.59
N GLY A 153 -5.20 16.13 8.35
CA GLY A 153 -5.14 16.73 7.01
C GLY A 153 -4.27 15.93 6.05
N PHE A 154 -3.09 15.48 6.50
CA PHE A 154 -2.20 14.62 5.73
C PHE A 154 -2.87 13.33 5.27
N PHE A 155 -3.57 12.62 6.17
CA PHE A 155 -4.28 11.39 5.81
C PHE A 155 -5.51 11.66 4.94
N ALA A 156 -6.23 12.77 5.16
CA ALA A 156 -7.35 13.16 4.30
C ALA A 156 -6.88 13.42 2.86
N GLN A 157 -5.75 14.13 2.70
CA GLN A 157 -5.13 14.34 1.39
C GLN A 157 -4.62 13.04 0.77
N GLY A 158 -4.01 12.16 1.56
CA GLY A 158 -3.60 10.84 1.10
C GLY A 158 -4.77 10.00 0.56
N MET A 159 -5.94 10.04 1.21
CA MET A 159 -7.14 9.38 0.70
C MET A 159 -7.66 10.02 -0.59
N LEU A 160 -7.61 11.34 -0.72
CA LEU A 160 -7.96 12.01 -1.97
C LEU A 160 -7.03 11.59 -3.11
N ILE A 161 -5.71 11.53 -2.85
CA ILE A 161 -4.72 11.02 -3.80
C ILE A 161 -5.07 9.58 -4.23
N ASN A 162 -5.46 8.72 -3.29
CA ASN A 162 -5.84 7.35 -3.59
C ASN A 162 -7.07 7.27 -4.51
N VAL A 163 -8.08 8.10 -4.28
CA VAL A 163 -9.27 8.17 -5.16
C VAL A 163 -8.87 8.64 -6.55
N VAL A 164 -8.15 9.76 -6.63
CA VAL A 164 -7.71 10.35 -7.90
C VAL A 164 -6.87 9.37 -8.72
N ALA A 165 -5.87 8.74 -8.09
CA ALA A 165 -5.01 7.76 -8.75
C ALA A 165 -5.75 6.49 -9.20
N SER A 166 -6.93 6.21 -8.60
CA SER A 166 -7.75 5.05 -8.99
C SER A 166 -8.66 5.31 -10.18
N ILE A 167 -9.09 6.56 -10.39
CA ILE A 167 -10.04 6.94 -11.44
C ILE A 167 -9.39 7.65 -12.61
N GLY A 168 -8.16 8.13 -12.46
CA GLY A 168 -7.42 8.87 -13.49
C GLY A 168 -6.38 7.99 -14.17
N GLU A 169 -6.68 7.40 -15.33
CA GLU A 169 -5.64 6.82 -16.18
C GLU A 169 -4.87 7.94 -16.90
N GLY A 170 -3.56 8.05 -16.64
CA GLY A 170 -2.68 8.97 -17.36
C GLY A 170 -2.74 10.44 -16.95
N VAL A 171 -3.51 10.79 -15.92
CA VAL A 171 -3.59 12.17 -15.40
C VAL A 171 -2.65 12.33 -14.22
N THR A 172 -1.78 13.33 -14.23
CA THR A 172 -1.04 13.72 -13.03
C THR A 172 -2.02 14.27 -12.00
N PHE A 173 -1.71 14.10 -10.71
CA PHE A 173 -2.54 14.60 -9.62
C PHE A 173 -2.86 16.10 -9.77
N GLU A 174 -1.89 16.89 -10.21
CA GLU A 174 -2.04 18.34 -10.48
C GLU A 174 -3.05 18.60 -11.60
N ASN A 175 -2.93 17.90 -12.74
CA ASN A 175 -3.85 18.06 -13.86
C ASN A 175 -5.28 17.59 -13.51
N PHE A 176 -5.41 16.59 -12.64
CA PHE A 176 -6.72 16.11 -12.21
C PHE A 176 -7.40 17.11 -11.25
N LEU A 177 -6.67 17.69 -10.31
CA LEU A 177 -7.21 18.74 -9.44
C LEU A 177 -7.63 19.97 -10.23
N ASP A 178 -6.82 20.41 -11.19
CA ASP A 178 -7.17 21.50 -12.08
C ASP A 178 -8.46 21.20 -12.87
N SER A 179 -8.61 19.99 -13.35
CA SER A 179 -9.81 19.50 -14.05
C SER A 179 -11.05 19.51 -13.14
N LEU A 180 -10.92 19.06 -11.87
CA LEU A 180 -12.03 19.06 -10.90
C LEU A 180 -12.44 20.49 -10.46
N LEU A 181 -11.50 21.42 -10.46
CA LEU A 181 -11.73 22.81 -10.09
C LEU A 181 -12.17 23.68 -11.26
N GLY A 182 -12.43 23.10 -12.44
CA GLY A 182 -12.90 23.81 -13.64
C GLY A 182 -11.78 24.38 -14.50
N GLY A 183 -10.54 23.98 -14.27
CA GLY A 183 -9.41 24.29 -15.17
C GLY A 183 -9.46 23.44 -16.42
N GLU A 184 -9.13 24.01 -17.58
CA GLU A 184 -8.95 23.21 -18.80
C GLU A 184 -7.76 22.26 -18.64
N PRO A 185 -7.86 20.97 -19.07
CA PRO A 185 -6.76 20.04 -19.00
C PRO A 185 -5.59 20.55 -19.84
N LYS A 186 -4.46 20.76 -19.22
CA LYS A 186 -3.21 21.04 -19.96
C LYS A 186 -2.80 19.76 -20.69
N VAL A 187 -3.07 19.73 -21.98
CA VAL A 187 -2.59 18.67 -22.88
C VAL A 187 -1.09 18.87 -23.04
N CYS A 188 -0.28 17.88 -22.62
CA CYS A 188 1.13 17.79 -22.96
C CYS A 188 1.31 17.20 -24.37
#